data_e7c8d2e3682e8758272237681191816c
#
_entry.id   e7c8d2e3682e8758272237681191816c
#
_cell.length_a   1.000
_cell.length_b   1.000
_cell.length_c   1.000
_cell.angle_alpha   90.00
_cell.angle_beta   90.00
_cell.angle_gamma   90.00
#
_symmetry.space_group_name_H-M   'P 1'
#
loop_
_entity.id
_entity.type
_entity.pdbx_description
1 polymer ?
#
loop_
_entity_poly.entity_id
_entity_poly.type
_entity_poly.pdbx_seq_one_letter_code
_entity_poly.pdbx_strand_id
1 'polypeptide(L)'
;YLHNVNQTFRELYTGKWVSTGISKGGQTTCLYRAWFPDDVDFSVPYVAPLNRGVEDGRHEPFLRKVGTKKDRQKIEAFQIEILKHKDEIVPMLEKFCKDKKLEFRIPIAEVLDYCVLEYPFALWQWGTPTSVIPPLTSDAKTLFYHLVDISGPDYFAENQPNISFFVQAARE
;
A
#
# COMPACT_ATOMS: atom_id res chain seq x y z
N TYR A 1 0.17 -21.22 12.25
CA TYR A 1 0.36 -21.84 10.94
C TYR A 1 1.86 -22.00 10.62
N LEU A 2 2.65 -20.91 10.52
CA LEU A 2 4.08 -20.96 10.17
C LEU A 2 4.90 -21.85 11.11
N HIS A 3 4.63 -21.82 12.41
CA HIS A 3 5.27 -22.71 13.38
C HIS A 3 5.06 -24.19 13.00
N ASN A 4 3.82 -24.61 12.74
CA ASN A 4 3.53 -25.98 12.39
C ASN A 4 4.21 -26.41 11.08
N VAL A 5 4.22 -25.52 10.07
CA VAL A 5 4.96 -25.76 8.82
C VAL A 5 6.45 -25.94 9.09
N ASN A 6 7.04 -25.05 9.90
CA ASN A 6 8.46 -25.14 10.27
C ASN A 6 8.76 -26.48 10.95
N GLN A 7 7.98 -26.87 11.95
CA GLN A 7 8.19 -28.15 12.67
C GLN A 7 8.14 -29.35 11.71
N THR A 8 7.16 -29.40 10.82
CA THR A 8 7.03 -30.47 9.82
C THR A 8 8.26 -30.56 8.92
N PHE A 9 8.75 -29.44 8.42
CA PHE A 9 9.88 -29.43 7.50
C PHE A 9 11.23 -29.63 8.20
N ARG A 10 11.34 -29.31 9.49
CA ARG A 10 12.54 -29.60 10.27
C ARG A 10 12.83 -31.09 10.43
N GLU A 11 11.81 -31.95 10.34
CA GLU A 11 11.98 -33.39 10.31
C GLU A 11 12.65 -33.88 9.01
N LEU A 12 12.46 -33.14 7.93
CA LEU A 12 12.96 -33.50 6.60
C LEU A 12 14.29 -32.82 6.26
N TYR A 13 14.49 -31.59 6.75
CA TYR A 13 15.64 -30.78 6.41
C TYR A 13 16.45 -30.42 7.65
N THR A 14 17.69 -30.87 7.67
CA THR A 14 18.66 -30.51 8.72
C THR A 14 19.47 -29.28 8.31
N GLY A 15 19.98 -28.55 9.27
CA GLY A 15 20.84 -27.38 9.03
C GLY A 15 20.26 -26.10 9.63
N LYS A 16 20.79 -24.95 9.20
CA LYS A 16 20.37 -23.65 9.69
C LYS A 16 19.11 -23.16 9.00
N TRP A 17 18.18 -22.68 9.81
CA TRP A 17 16.92 -22.12 9.33
C TRP A 17 16.90 -20.60 9.44
N VAL A 18 16.46 -19.95 8.37
CA VAL A 18 16.39 -18.49 8.30
C VAL A 18 14.97 -18.07 7.96
N SER A 19 14.40 -17.20 8.79
CA SER A 19 13.16 -16.49 8.40
C SER A 19 13.51 -15.16 7.76
N THR A 20 12.86 -14.85 6.65
CA THR A 20 13.05 -13.60 5.93
C THR A 20 11.73 -13.11 5.34
N GLY A 21 11.62 -11.82 5.12
CA GLY A 21 10.46 -11.21 4.48
C GLY A 21 10.65 -9.73 4.27
N ILE A 22 9.88 -9.18 3.35
CA ILE A 22 9.91 -7.76 2.97
C ILE A 22 8.59 -7.13 3.38
N SER A 23 8.61 -5.88 3.87
CA SER A 23 7.44 -5.10 4.27
C SER A 23 6.57 -5.87 5.29
N LYS A 24 5.33 -6.19 5.01
CA LYS A 24 4.47 -7.04 5.85
C LYS A 24 5.12 -8.40 6.17
N GLY A 25 5.83 -9.01 5.22
CA GLY A 25 6.61 -10.23 5.44
C GLY A 25 7.76 -10.00 6.43
N GLY A 26 8.40 -8.84 6.40
CA GLY A 26 9.39 -8.43 7.39
C GLY A 26 8.80 -8.29 8.79
N GLN A 27 7.62 -7.67 8.91
CA GLN A 27 6.87 -7.61 10.17
C GLN A 27 6.52 -9.00 10.68
N THR A 28 6.02 -9.88 9.81
CA THR A 28 5.72 -11.27 10.14
C THR A 28 6.97 -12.00 10.65
N THR A 29 8.12 -11.78 10.01
CA THR A 29 9.42 -12.32 10.43
C THR A 29 9.78 -11.89 11.86
N CYS A 30 9.60 -10.60 12.20
CA CYS A 30 9.82 -10.10 13.55
C CYS A 30 8.88 -10.74 14.57
N LEU A 31 7.59 -10.79 14.28
CA LEU A 31 6.58 -11.39 15.18
C LEU A 31 6.81 -12.89 15.34
N TYR A 32 7.12 -13.58 14.25
CA TYR A 32 7.41 -15.01 14.29
C TYR A 32 8.60 -15.31 15.19
N ARG A 33 9.70 -14.55 15.07
CA ARG A 33 10.87 -14.70 15.93
C ARG A 33 10.55 -14.39 17.40
N ALA A 34 9.67 -13.43 17.67
CA ALA A 34 9.29 -13.07 19.03
C ALA A 34 8.45 -14.17 19.71
N TRP A 35 7.56 -14.82 18.98
CA TRP A 35 6.68 -15.86 19.52
C TRP A 35 7.28 -17.25 19.47
N PHE A 36 8.13 -17.55 18.51
CA PHE A 36 8.76 -18.85 18.29
C PHE A 36 10.27 -18.70 18.12
N PRO A 37 10.98 -18.30 19.20
CA PRO A 37 12.40 -17.96 19.12
C PRO A 37 13.31 -19.12 18.68
N ASP A 38 12.88 -20.36 18.94
CA ASP A 38 13.67 -21.57 18.66
C ASP A 38 13.39 -22.17 17.27
N ASP A 39 12.39 -21.63 16.55
CA ASP A 39 12.01 -22.16 15.24
C ASP A 39 12.99 -21.81 14.13
N VAL A 40 13.79 -20.77 14.32
CA VAL A 40 14.78 -20.33 13.33
C VAL A 40 16.08 -19.90 13.98
N ASP A 41 17.19 -20.17 13.33
CA ASP A 41 18.51 -19.75 13.80
C ASP A 41 18.72 -18.23 13.62
N PHE A 42 18.25 -17.68 12.48
CA PHE A 42 18.40 -16.28 12.12
C PHE A 42 17.08 -15.71 11.58
N SER A 43 16.89 -14.39 11.76
CA SER A 43 15.80 -13.64 11.17
C SER A 43 16.31 -12.39 10.47
N VAL A 44 15.94 -12.22 9.20
CA VAL A 44 16.38 -11.11 8.37
C VAL A 44 15.16 -10.37 7.84
N PRO A 45 14.55 -9.48 8.66
CA PRO A 45 13.44 -8.67 8.22
C PRO A 45 13.91 -7.48 7.38
N TYR A 46 13.34 -7.31 6.19
CA TYR A 46 13.59 -6.15 5.34
C TYR A 46 12.42 -5.17 5.43
N VAL A 47 12.73 -3.89 5.68
CA VAL A 47 11.77 -2.78 5.71
C VAL A 47 10.48 -3.11 6.46
N ALA A 48 10.62 -3.76 7.61
CA ALA A 48 9.51 -4.24 8.43
C ALA A 48 8.77 -3.07 9.10
N PRO A 49 7.48 -2.81 8.80
CA PRO A 49 6.71 -1.79 9.48
C PRO A 49 6.32 -2.30 10.88
N LEU A 50 6.84 -1.68 11.93
CA LEU A 50 6.43 -1.96 13.31
C LEU A 50 5.38 -0.93 13.74
N ASN A 51 4.14 -1.20 13.38
CA ASN A 51 3.01 -0.34 13.74
C ASN A 51 2.68 -0.45 15.23
N ARG A 52 2.34 0.69 15.84
CA ARG A 52 2.00 0.78 17.27
C ARG A 52 0.49 0.76 17.53
N GLY A 53 -0.30 0.81 16.48
CA GLY A 53 -1.76 0.82 16.54
C GLY A 53 -2.34 0.94 15.14
N VAL A 54 -3.67 0.91 15.03
CA VAL A 54 -4.40 1.09 13.76
C VAL A 54 -4.08 2.47 13.17
N GLU A 55 -4.15 3.50 14.01
CA GLU A 55 -3.73 4.85 13.66
C GLU A 55 -2.35 5.13 14.23
N ASP A 56 -1.31 4.82 13.48
CA ASP A 56 0.06 5.13 13.89
C ASP A 56 0.38 6.60 13.60
N GLY A 57 0.35 7.42 14.62
CA GLY A 57 0.58 8.88 14.56
C GLY A 57 1.95 9.32 14.00
N ARG A 58 2.80 8.41 13.56
CA ARG A 58 4.10 8.74 12.93
C ARG A 58 3.99 8.97 11.43
N HIS A 59 2.96 8.44 10.77
CA HIS A 59 2.85 8.48 9.31
C HIS A 59 2.60 9.91 8.80
N GLU A 60 1.60 10.59 9.33
CA GLU A 60 1.28 11.95 8.90
C GLU A 60 2.43 12.96 9.14
N PRO A 61 3.06 13.02 10.32
CA PRO A 61 4.23 13.87 10.52
C PRO A 61 5.41 13.56 9.60
N PHE A 62 5.57 12.30 9.20
CA PHE A 62 6.58 11.91 8.21
C PHE A 62 6.24 12.48 6.82
N LEU A 63 5.02 12.26 6.34
CA LEU A 63 4.57 12.75 5.04
C LEU A 63 4.62 14.29 4.96
N ARG A 64 4.42 14.98 6.08
CA ARG A 64 4.56 16.45 6.17
C ARG A 64 6.01 16.94 6.07
N LYS A 65 7.01 16.06 6.18
CA LYS A 65 8.44 16.42 6.21
C LYS A 65 9.26 15.80 5.07
N VAL A 66 8.82 14.69 4.50
CA VAL A 66 9.55 13.97 3.45
C VAL A 66 9.70 14.82 2.19
N GLY A 67 10.86 14.74 1.52
CA GLY A 67 11.15 15.51 0.32
C GLY A 67 11.24 17.02 0.55
N THR A 68 11.14 17.80 -0.52
CA THR A 68 11.11 19.26 -0.43
C THR A 68 9.69 19.79 -0.18
N LYS A 69 9.59 21.03 0.32
CA LYS A 69 8.29 21.70 0.46
C LYS A 69 7.56 21.80 -0.88
N LYS A 70 8.30 22.06 -1.97
CA LYS A 70 7.75 22.18 -3.32
C LYS A 70 7.15 20.85 -3.80
N ASP A 71 7.82 19.74 -3.52
CA ASP A 71 7.30 18.41 -3.87
C ASP A 71 6.01 18.10 -3.14
N ARG A 72 5.96 18.33 -1.83
CA ARG A 72 4.76 18.11 -1.02
C ARG A 72 3.57 18.96 -1.49
N GLN A 73 3.82 20.24 -1.80
CA GLN A 73 2.79 21.12 -2.34
C GLN A 73 2.28 20.65 -3.71
N LYS A 74 3.15 20.10 -4.56
CA LYS A 74 2.75 19.55 -5.85
C LYS A 74 1.89 18.30 -5.70
N ILE A 75 2.24 17.42 -4.76
CA ILE A 75 1.47 16.22 -4.42
C ILE A 75 0.09 16.60 -3.90
N GLU A 76 0.03 17.47 -2.91
CA GLU A 76 -1.23 17.95 -2.30
C GLU A 76 -2.14 18.62 -3.34
N ALA A 77 -1.56 19.48 -4.19
CA ALA A 77 -2.31 20.14 -5.25
C ALA A 77 -2.90 19.14 -6.25
N PHE A 78 -2.15 18.09 -6.60
CA PHE A 78 -2.66 17.01 -7.46
C PHE A 78 -3.80 16.25 -6.79
N GLN A 79 -3.68 15.88 -5.52
CA GLN A 79 -4.74 15.20 -4.76
C GLN A 79 -6.03 16.03 -4.74
N ILE A 80 -5.91 17.34 -4.48
CA ILE A 80 -7.04 18.28 -4.48
C ILE A 80 -7.67 18.35 -5.88
N GLU A 81 -6.86 18.37 -6.93
CA GLU A 81 -7.38 18.46 -8.30
C GLU A 81 -8.15 17.20 -8.70
N ILE A 82 -7.68 16.01 -8.34
CA ILE A 82 -8.44 14.77 -8.51
C ILE A 82 -9.81 14.84 -7.84
N LEU A 83 -9.87 15.33 -6.59
CA LEU A 83 -11.12 15.44 -5.84
C LEU A 83 -12.09 16.48 -6.45
N LYS A 84 -11.59 17.54 -7.06
CA LYS A 84 -12.45 18.51 -7.79
C LYS A 84 -13.08 17.90 -9.03
N HIS A 85 -12.40 16.97 -9.68
CA HIS A 85 -12.91 16.23 -10.85
C HIS A 85 -13.59 14.91 -10.48
N LYS A 86 -13.98 14.71 -9.20
CA LYS A 86 -14.54 13.45 -8.70
C LYS A 86 -15.72 12.96 -9.54
N ASP A 87 -16.63 13.84 -9.92
CA ASP A 87 -17.82 13.49 -10.70
C ASP A 87 -17.49 12.97 -12.11
N GLU A 88 -16.38 13.42 -12.70
CA GLU A 88 -15.89 12.94 -13.98
C GLU A 88 -15.06 11.67 -13.85
N ILE A 89 -14.29 11.56 -12.76
CA ILE A 89 -13.31 10.48 -12.55
C ILE A 89 -14.00 9.21 -12.05
N VAL A 90 -15.01 9.29 -11.18
CA VAL A 90 -15.70 8.11 -10.66
C VAL A 90 -16.23 7.20 -11.77
N PRO A 91 -16.93 7.69 -12.81
CA PRO A 91 -17.36 6.85 -13.92
C PRO A 91 -16.20 6.20 -14.70
N MET A 92 -15.05 6.89 -14.81
CA MET A 92 -13.85 6.31 -15.44
C MET A 92 -13.27 5.18 -14.59
N LEU A 93 -13.24 5.37 -13.26
CA LEU A 93 -12.78 4.36 -12.31
C LEU A 93 -13.72 3.14 -12.31
N GLU A 94 -15.03 3.33 -12.33
CA GLU A 94 -16.01 2.24 -12.45
C GLU A 94 -15.76 1.39 -13.69
N LYS A 95 -15.60 2.06 -14.84
CA LYS A 95 -15.28 1.37 -16.09
C LYS A 95 -13.96 0.63 -16.01
N PHE A 96 -12.90 1.26 -15.50
CA PHE A 96 -11.58 0.65 -15.32
C PHE A 96 -11.63 -0.59 -14.44
N CYS A 97 -12.31 -0.51 -13.29
CA CYS A 97 -12.46 -1.63 -12.36
C CYS A 97 -13.25 -2.78 -12.99
N LYS A 98 -14.32 -2.47 -13.72
CA LYS A 98 -15.11 -3.48 -14.45
C LYS A 98 -14.29 -4.18 -15.54
N ASP A 99 -13.53 -3.43 -16.32
CA ASP A 99 -12.70 -3.97 -17.41
C ASP A 99 -11.60 -4.90 -16.85
N LYS A 100 -11.05 -4.56 -15.67
CA LYS A 100 -10.07 -5.37 -14.93
C LYS A 100 -10.68 -6.44 -14.00
N LYS A 101 -12.00 -6.50 -13.90
CA LYS A 101 -12.73 -7.43 -13.02
C LYS A 101 -12.31 -7.30 -11.56
N LEU A 102 -12.10 -6.07 -11.08
CA LEU A 102 -11.78 -5.80 -9.69
C LEU A 102 -13.06 -5.79 -8.85
N GLU A 103 -13.01 -6.40 -7.67
CA GLU A 103 -14.14 -6.53 -6.75
C GLU A 103 -13.88 -5.73 -5.46
N PHE A 104 -14.90 -4.99 -5.00
CA PHE A 104 -14.82 -4.17 -3.80
C PHE A 104 -16.05 -4.35 -2.94
N ARG A 105 -15.90 -4.26 -1.61
CA ARG A 105 -17.02 -4.18 -0.65
C ARG A 105 -17.50 -2.76 -0.40
N ILE A 106 -16.72 -1.78 -0.79
CA ILE A 106 -16.99 -0.36 -0.62
C ILE A 106 -17.43 0.26 -1.95
N PRO A 107 -18.18 1.37 -1.94
CA PRO A 107 -18.54 2.10 -3.14
C PRO A 107 -17.31 2.58 -3.92
N ILE A 108 -17.38 2.59 -5.26
CA ILE A 108 -16.25 3.02 -6.11
C ILE A 108 -15.82 4.47 -5.82
N ALA A 109 -16.75 5.34 -5.40
CA ALA A 109 -16.41 6.69 -4.98
C ALA A 109 -15.47 6.72 -3.75
N GLU A 110 -15.63 5.77 -2.82
CA GLU A 110 -14.72 5.60 -1.69
C GLU A 110 -13.40 4.95 -2.11
N VAL A 111 -13.41 4.03 -3.09
CA VAL A 111 -12.17 3.50 -3.68
C VAL A 111 -11.32 4.63 -4.25
N LEU A 112 -11.94 5.62 -4.92
CA LEU A 112 -11.23 6.80 -5.40
C LEU A 112 -10.59 7.59 -4.25
N ASP A 113 -11.33 7.81 -3.16
CA ASP A 113 -10.82 8.51 -1.98
C ASP A 113 -9.60 7.80 -1.39
N TYR A 114 -9.63 6.46 -1.32
CA TYR A 114 -8.47 5.67 -0.89
C TYR A 114 -7.29 5.75 -1.87
N CYS A 115 -7.53 5.72 -3.19
CA CYS A 115 -6.46 5.94 -4.16
C CYS A 115 -5.78 7.30 -3.97
N VAL A 116 -6.58 8.36 -3.70
CA VAL A 116 -6.06 9.71 -3.44
C VAL A 116 -5.29 9.78 -2.13
N LEU A 117 -5.74 9.11 -1.07
CA LEU A 117 -5.03 9.05 0.22
C LEU A 117 -3.71 8.27 0.12
N GLU A 118 -3.69 7.17 -0.63
CA GLU A 118 -2.51 6.33 -0.83
C GLU A 118 -1.45 7.01 -1.73
N TYR A 119 -1.86 7.94 -2.58
CA TYR A 119 -1.02 8.54 -3.61
C TYR A 119 0.33 9.08 -3.10
N PRO A 120 0.41 9.91 -2.04
CA PRO A 120 1.70 10.39 -1.54
C PRO A 120 2.57 9.27 -1.01
N PHE A 121 1.97 8.25 -0.38
CA PHE A 121 2.69 7.12 0.17
C PHE A 121 3.30 6.26 -0.95
N ALA A 122 2.51 5.87 -1.93
CA ALA A 122 2.96 5.09 -3.07
C ALA A 122 4.04 5.82 -3.87
N LEU A 123 3.86 7.13 -4.13
CA LEU A 123 4.82 7.94 -4.86
C LEU A 123 6.19 7.96 -4.17
N TRP A 124 6.23 8.20 -2.85
CA TRP A 124 7.47 8.22 -2.09
C TRP A 124 8.08 6.82 -1.93
N GLN A 125 7.27 5.80 -1.70
CA GLN A 125 7.73 4.43 -1.50
C GLN A 125 8.49 3.90 -2.72
N TRP A 126 8.00 4.21 -3.91
CA TRP A 126 8.62 3.76 -5.16
C TRP A 126 9.69 4.71 -5.70
N GLY A 127 9.95 5.82 -5.01
CA GLY A 127 10.93 6.80 -5.42
C GLY A 127 10.55 7.54 -6.71
N THR A 128 9.25 7.63 -6.99
CA THR A 128 8.74 8.30 -8.19
C THR A 128 8.96 9.80 -8.07
N PRO A 129 9.66 10.45 -9.02
CA PRO A 129 9.93 11.87 -8.93
C PRO A 129 8.67 12.70 -9.17
N THR A 130 8.49 13.77 -8.41
CA THR A 130 7.31 14.65 -8.57
C THR A 130 7.25 15.37 -9.91
N SER A 131 8.34 15.33 -10.71
CA SER A 131 8.36 15.87 -12.08
C SER A 131 7.39 15.16 -13.03
N VAL A 132 7.04 13.89 -12.75
CA VAL A 132 6.10 13.12 -13.60
C VAL A 132 4.64 13.48 -13.34
N ILE A 133 4.32 14.16 -12.24
CA ILE A 133 2.95 14.60 -11.94
C ILE A 133 2.50 15.57 -13.05
N PRO A 134 1.38 15.28 -13.73
CA PRO A 134 0.92 16.12 -14.85
C PRO A 134 0.55 17.53 -14.38
N PRO A 135 0.53 18.51 -15.29
CA PRO A 135 0.00 19.83 -15.00
C PRO A 135 -1.44 19.76 -14.50
N LEU A 136 -1.80 20.56 -13.50
CA LEU A 136 -3.17 20.59 -12.95
C LEU A 136 -4.22 21.07 -13.97
N THR A 137 -3.78 21.68 -15.07
CA THR A 137 -4.65 22.08 -16.19
C THR A 137 -4.92 20.94 -17.18
N SER A 138 -4.39 19.75 -16.91
CA SER A 138 -4.65 18.57 -17.73
C SER A 138 -6.12 18.15 -17.61
N ASP A 139 -6.62 17.45 -18.63
CA ASP A 139 -7.97 16.91 -18.58
C ASP A 139 -8.13 15.82 -17.49
N ALA A 140 -9.36 15.58 -17.06
CA ALA A 140 -9.67 14.59 -16.02
C ALA A 140 -9.16 13.18 -16.37
N LYS A 141 -9.12 12.84 -17.65
CA LYS A 141 -8.63 11.54 -18.13
C LYS A 141 -7.13 11.39 -17.90
N THR A 142 -6.34 12.41 -18.21
CA THR A 142 -4.88 12.42 -17.98
C THR A 142 -4.56 12.34 -16.48
N LEU A 143 -5.29 13.11 -15.65
CA LEU A 143 -5.16 13.08 -14.20
C LEU A 143 -5.51 11.69 -13.64
N PHE A 144 -6.61 11.11 -14.09
CA PHE A 144 -7.07 9.78 -13.69
C PHE A 144 -6.05 8.68 -13.99
N TYR A 145 -5.53 8.61 -15.21
CA TYR A 145 -4.56 7.56 -15.53
C TYR A 145 -3.25 7.71 -14.77
N HIS A 146 -2.81 8.94 -14.51
CA HIS A 146 -1.65 9.15 -13.66
C HIS A 146 -1.90 8.69 -12.20
N LEU A 147 -3.09 8.98 -11.64
CA LEU A 147 -3.45 8.49 -10.31
C LEU A 147 -3.41 6.95 -10.26
N VAL A 148 -4.03 6.30 -11.25
CA VAL A 148 -4.10 4.83 -11.33
C VAL A 148 -2.72 4.19 -11.50
N ASP A 149 -1.82 4.82 -12.22
CA ASP A 149 -0.44 4.33 -12.40
C ASP A 149 0.38 4.38 -11.10
N ILE A 150 0.10 5.33 -10.20
CA ILE A 150 0.83 5.50 -8.95
C ILE A 150 0.17 4.74 -7.79
N SER A 151 -1.14 4.90 -7.62
CA SER A 151 -1.92 4.36 -6.50
C SER A 151 -3.26 3.80 -6.99
N GLY A 152 -3.18 2.81 -7.87
CA GLY A 152 -4.36 2.25 -8.53
C GLY A 152 -5.28 1.46 -7.60
N PRO A 153 -6.53 1.22 -8.05
CA PRO A 153 -7.55 0.53 -7.27
C PRO A 153 -7.21 -0.93 -6.99
N ASP A 154 -6.25 -1.52 -7.70
CA ASP A 154 -5.80 -2.90 -7.48
C ASP A 154 -5.33 -3.13 -6.03
N TYR A 155 -4.78 -2.10 -5.37
CA TYR A 155 -4.36 -2.18 -3.96
C TYR A 155 -5.51 -2.40 -2.98
N PHE A 156 -6.74 -2.07 -3.38
CA PHE A 156 -7.92 -2.09 -2.53
C PHE A 156 -8.91 -3.20 -2.92
N ALA A 157 -8.66 -3.90 -4.04
CA ALA A 157 -9.54 -4.93 -4.55
C ALA A 157 -9.46 -6.22 -3.73
N GLU A 158 -10.62 -6.81 -3.43
CA GLU A 158 -10.75 -8.02 -2.61
C GLU A 158 -10.20 -9.27 -3.28
N ASN A 159 -10.27 -9.33 -4.59
CA ASN A 159 -9.86 -10.45 -5.42
C ASN A 159 -8.41 -10.32 -5.94
N GLN A 160 -7.64 -9.38 -5.39
CA GLN A 160 -6.22 -9.24 -5.70
C GLN A 160 -5.34 -9.78 -4.57
N PRO A 161 -4.17 -10.38 -4.89
CA PRO A 161 -3.28 -10.94 -3.87
C PRO A 161 -2.65 -9.90 -2.94
N ASN A 162 -2.59 -8.64 -3.37
CA ASN A 162 -2.01 -7.53 -2.61
C ASN A 162 -3.11 -6.69 -1.96
N ILE A 163 -3.80 -7.27 -0.98
CA ILE A 163 -4.80 -6.52 -0.21
C ILE A 163 -4.09 -5.45 0.63
N SER A 164 -4.46 -4.19 0.46
CA SER A 164 -3.88 -3.10 1.23
C SER A 164 -4.29 -3.19 2.71
N PHE A 165 -3.49 -2.57 3.56
CA PHE A 165 -3.78 -2.46 5.00
C PHE A 165 -5.16 -1.82 5.26
N PHE A 166 -5.55 -0.82 4.48
CA PHE A 166 -6.84 -0.13 4.64
C PHE A 166 -8.04 -1.05 4.42
N VAL A 167 -7.98 -1.94 3.42
CA VAL A 167 -9.04 -2.91 3.17
C VAL A 167 -9.10 -3.96 4.28
N GLN A 168 -7.97 -4.36 4.83
CA GLN A 168 -7.94 -5.27 5.98
C GLN A 168 -8.53 -4.63 7.23
N ALA A 169 -8.24 -3.36 7.51
CA ALA A 169 -8.79 -2.63 8.64
C ALA A 169 -10.31 -2.39 8.51
N ALA A 170 -10.83 -2.25 7.29
CA ALA A 170 -12.26 -2.10 7.04
C ALA A 170 -13.06 -3.41 7.19
N ARG A 171 -12.39 -4.55 7.38
CA ARG A 171 -13.04 -5.88 7.58
C ARG A 171 -13.29 -6.21 9.04
N GLU A 172 -12.65 -5.52 9.97
CA GLU A 172 -12.80 -5.68 11.42
C GLU A 172 -13.83 -4.70 11.98
#